data_80fb4334309b9d8bdfb4ce384f3e65df
#
_entry.id   80fb4334309b9d8bdfb4ce384f3e65df
#
_cell.length_a   1.000
_cell.length_b   1.000
_cell.length_c   1.000
_cell.angle_alpha   90.00
_cell.angle_beta   90.00
_cell.angle_gamma   90.00
#
_symmetry.space_group_name_H-M   'P 1'
#
loop_
_entity.id
_entity.type
_entity.pdbx_description
1 polymer ?
#
loop_
_entity_poly.entity_id
_entity_poly.type
_entity_poly.pdbx_seq_one_letter_code
_entity_poly.pdbx_strand_id
1 'polypeptide(L)'
;MFLLAHAGITLGAAYAIEKTVNCRPFNSRPAAGPADSRVAPAPLRVDYRFILLGALLPDLVDKPLGHILLPDILANGRTFLHTLLFLVITILAALIIYRQKRAMWGVYIAFGVLTHFIMDFMWCDPVTFLWPLYGAFEKHPGISAWILEKWIQTLFEEPCVYLPEAAGFLILLFFTTRLIVQRKVTAFMLQGRL
;
A
#
# COMPACT_ATOMS: atom_id res chain seq x y z
N MET A 1 4.76 1.09 -11.59
CA MET A 1 5.60 2.01 -10.79
C MET A 1 6.64 1.22 -10.02
N PHE A 2 7.61 1.90 -9.35
CA PHE A 2 8.62 1.25 -8.52
C PHE A 2 8.29 1.38 -7.03
N LEU A 3 9.14 0.81 -6.18
CA LEU A 3 8.86 0.62 -4.76
C LEU A 3 8.71 1.91 -3.93
N LEU A 4 9.46 2.99 -4.27
CA LEU A 4 9.44 4.22 -3.47
C LEU A 4 8.11 4.96 -3.60
N ALA A 5 7.53 5.00 -4.80
CA ALA A 5 6.21 5.58 -5.01
C ALA A 5 5.15 4.84 -4.17
N HIS A 6 5.09 3.51 -4.28
CA HIS A 6 4.12 2.71 -3.52
C HIS A 6 4.26 2.90 -2.02
N ALA A 7 5.47 2.80 -1.48
CA ALA A 7 5.71 2.97 -0.05
C ALA A 7 5.42 4.41 0.42
N GLY A 8 6.00 5.40 -0.27
CA GLY A 8 5.95 6.81 0.17
C GLY A 8 4.57 7.42 0.04
N ILE A 9 3.93 7.29 -1.13
CA ILE A 9 2.61 7.90 -1.37
C ILE A 9 1.55 7.23 -0.49
N THR A 10 1.59 5.89 -0.36
CA THR A 10 0.68 5.16 0.54
C THR A 10 0.86 5.59 2.00
N LEU A 11 2.10 5.75 2.46
CA LEU A 11 2.40 6.24 3.80
C LEU A 11 1.87 7.66 4.02
N GLY A 12 2.10 8.56 3.05
CA GLY A 12 1.60 9.93 3.08
C GLY A 12 0.08 10.01 3.12
N ALA A 13 -0.60 9.22 2.29
CA ALA A 13 -2.06 9.13 2.25
C ALA A 13 -2.63 8.65 3.59
N ALA A 14 -2.08 7.57 4.15
CA ALA A 14 -2.50 7.05 5.44
C ALA A 14 -2.29 8.06 6.57
N TYR A 15 -1.17 8.78 6.58
CA TYR A 15 -0.89 9.83 7.55
C TYR A 15 -1.88 11.00 7.43
N ALA A 16 -2.20 11.44 6.21
CA ALA A 16 -3.17 12.48 5.97
C ALA A 16 -4.57 12.07 6.47
N ILE A 17 -4.99 10.83 6.21
CA ILE A 17 -6.26 10.29 6.69
C ILE A 17 -6.29 10.25 8.22
N GLU A 18 -5.25 9.71 8.86
CA GLU A 18 -5.18 9.66 10.34
C GLU A 18 -5.28 11.06 10.95
N LYS A 19 -4.56 12.03 10.42
CA LYS A 19 -4.61 13.41 10.88
C LYS A 19 -5.98 14.03 10.68
N THR A 20 -6.58 13.87 9.51
CA THR A 20 -7.90 14.43 9.21
C THR A 20 -8.99 13.86 10.11
N VAL A 21 -8.95 12.55 10.37
CA VAL A 21 -9.91 11.88 11.27
C VAL A 21 -9.73 12.37 12.71
N ASN A 22 -8.49 12.48 13.18
CA ASN A 22 -8.18 12.89 14.55
C ASN A 22 -8.32 14.41 14.77
N CYS A 23 -8.26 15.24 13.73
CA CYS A 23 -8.46 16.69 13.80
C CYS A 23 -9.90 17.13 13.67
N ARG A 24 -10.87 16.22 13.41
CA ARG A 24 -12.28 16.61 13.35
C ARG A 24 -12.69 17.14 14.71
N PRO A 25 -13.09 18.43 14.83
CA PRO A 25 -13.60 18.94 16.08
C PRO A 25 -14.83 18.10 16.44
N PHE A 26 -14.83 17.52 17.60
CA PHE A 26 -16.06 16.99 18.21
C PHE A 26 -17.05 18.16 18.24
N ASN A 27 -18.06 18.10 17.39
CA ASN A 27 -19.06 19.15 17.26
C ASN A 27 -19.87 19.16 18.56
N SER A 28 -19.30 19.83 19.55
CA SER A 28 -19.89 20.09 20.85
C SER A 28 -20.99 21.13 20.66
N ARG A 29 -22.13 20.71 20.08
CA ARG A 29 -23.38 21.41 20.44
C ARG A 29 -23.52 21.24 21.93
N PRO A 30 -23.60 22.34 22.71
CA PRO A 30 -23.93 22.22 24.11
C PRO A 30 -25.28 21.50 24.19
N ALA A 31 -25.26 20.26 24.67
CA ALA A 31 -26.50 19.55 24.98
C ALA A 31 -27.11 20.25 26.18
N ALA A 32 -28.20 20.98 25.95
CA ALA A 32 -29.10 21.40 27.02
C ALA A 32 -29.82 20.15 27.55
N GLY A 33 -29.16 19.41 28.45
CA GLY A 33 -29.70 18.20 29.07
C GLY A 33 -28.73 17.61 30.08
N PRO A 34 -29.19 16.92 31.13
CA PRO A 34 -28.34 16.37 32.17
C PRO A 34 -27.40 15.28 31.62
N ALA A 35 -26.13 15.44 31.89
CA ALA A 35 -25.00 14.53 31.83
C ALA A 35 -25.17 13.21 31.03
N ASP A 36 -25.35 13.30 29.72
CA ASP A 36 -25.11 12.16 28.84
C ASP A 36 -23.58 12.09 28.61
N SER A 37 -22.96 11.11 29.24
CA SER A 37 -21.50 10.88 29.18
C SER A 37 -21.13 10.39 27.80
N ARG A 38 -21.15 11.29 26.80
CA ARG A 38 -20.60 11.00 25.45
C ARG A 38 -19.10 10.92 25.54
N VAL A 39 -18.62 9.71 25.75
CA VAL A 39 -17.19 9.41 25.66
C VAL A 39 -16.73 9.82 24.26
N ALA A 40 -15.79 10.76 24.19
CA ALA A 40 -15.16 11.13 22.93
C ALA A 40 -14.58 9.87 22.26
N PRO A 41 -14.81 9.67 20.95
CA PRO A 41 -14.28 8.50 20.27
C PRO A 41 -12.76 8.46 20.43
N ALA A 42 -12.22 7.29 20.74
CA ALA A 42 -10.78 7.11 20.86
C ALA A 42 -10.08 7.51 19.53
N PRO A 43 -8.94 8.19 19.59
CA PRO A 43 -8.25 8.62 18.40
C PRO A 43 -7.87 7.41 17.52
N LEU A 44 -8.01 7.55 16.21
CA LEU A 44 -7.55 6.56 15.25
C LEU A 44 -6.03 6.40 15.42
N ARG A 45 -5.58 5.19 15.66
CA ARG A 45 -4.16 4.83 15.80
C ARG A 45 -3.78 3.87 14.68
N VAL A 46 -3.03 4.36 13.73
CA VAL A 46 -2.61 3.59 12.55
C VAL A 46 -1.30 2.87 12.82
N ASP A 47 -1.21 1.60 12.45
CA ASP A 47 0.06 0.87 12.40
C ASP A 47 0.59 0.88 10.96
N TYR A 48 1.52 1.77 10.71
CA TYR A 48 2.08 2.03 9.38
C TYR A 48 2.89 0.87 8.82
N ARG A 49 3.39 -0.05 9.64
CA ARG A 49 4.13 -1.24 9.18
C ARG A 49 3.27 -2.14 8.31
N PHE A 50 2.02 -2.37 8.75
CA PHE A 50 1.07 -3.18 7.98
C PHE A 50 0.60 -2.50 6.70
N ILE A 51 0.51 -1.16 6.71
CA ILE A 51 0.21 -0.39 5.50
C ILE A 51 1.36 -0.53 4.49
N LEU A 52 2.60 -0.33 4.93
CA LEU A 52 3.78 -0.49 4.08
C LEU A 52 3.90 -1.93 3.56
N LEU A 53 3.65 -2.93 4.42
CA LEU A 53 3.63 -4.33 3.99
C LEU A 53 2.61 -4.53 2.86
N GLY A 54 1.37 -4.07 3.03
CA GLY A 54 0.33 -4.19 2.01
C GLY A 54 0.67 -3.45 0.71
N ALA A 55 1.28 -2.26 0.81
CA ALA A 55 1.66 -1.46 -0.36
C ALA A 55 2.78 -2.09 -1.19
N LEU A 56 3.64 -2.89 -0.57
CA LEU A 56 4.79 -3.51 -1.23
C LEU A 56 4.57 -4.98 -1.57
N LEU A 57 3.62 -5.64 -0.90
CA LEU A 57 3.41 -7.09 -0.98
C LEU A 57 3.21 -7.62 -2.42
N PRO A 58 2.38 -7.00 -3.29
CA PRO A 58 2.20 -7.50 -4.64
C PRO A 58 3.51 -7.53 -5.42
N ASP A 59 4.27 -6.46 -5.39
CA ASP A 59 5.56 -6.35 -6.07
C ASP A 59 6.63 -7.28 -5.48
N LEU A 60 6.64 -7.41 -4.16
CA LEU A 60 7.64 -8.21 -3.45
C LEU A 60 7.49 -9.71 -3.75
N VAL A 61 6.29 -10.15 -4.10
CA VAL A 61 6.00 -11.55 -4.44
C VAL A 61 6.00 -11.78 -5.94
N ASP A 62 5.24 -11.00 -6.71
CA ASP A 62 5.04 -11.28 -8.14
C ASP A 62 6.29 -11.02 -8.99
N LYS A 63 7.08 -9.97 -8.70
CA LYS A 63 8.30 -9.69 -9.46
C LYS A 63 9.35 -10.78 -9.32
N PRO A 64 9.73 -11.25 -8.11
CA PRO A 64 10.61 -12.39 -7.98
C PRO A 64 10.04 -13.68 -8.57
N LEU A 65 8.74 -13.91 -8.38
CA LEU A 65 8.07 -15.11 -8.89
C LEU A 65 8.13 -15.16 -10.43
N GLY A 66 7.81 -14.07 -11.10
CA GLY A 66 7.71 -14.02 -12.55
C GLY A 66 9.04 -13.83 -13.27
N HIS A 67 10.04 -13.23 -12.61
CA HIS A 67 11.32 -12.92 -13.28
C HIS A 67 12.50 -13.77 -12.81
N ILE A 68 12.44 -14.36 -11.60
CA ILE A 68 13.56 -15.12 -11.03
C ILE A 68 13.20 -16.59 -10.89
N LEU A 69 12.04 -16.90 -10.27
CA LEU A 69 11.69 -18.27 -9.92
C LEU A 69 11.05 -19.04 -11.09
N LEU A 70 10.18 -18.39 -11.87
CA LEU A 70 9.41 -19.00 -12.94
C LEU A 70 9.47 -18.17 -14.25
N PRO A 71 10.66 -17.75 -14.72
CA PRO A 71 10.79 -16.86 -15.89
C PRO A 71 10.27 -17.50 -17.17
N ASP A 72 10.43 -18.82 -17.35
CA ASP A 72 10.00 -19.53 -18.55
C ASP A 72 8.47 -19.76 -18.58
N ILE A 73 7.83 -19.77 -17.43
CA ILE A 73 6.39 -20.05 -17.28
C ILE A 73 5.59 -18.75 -17.28
N LEU A 74 5.97 -17.79 -16.47
CA LEU A 74 5.23 -16.56 -16.24
C LEU A 74 5.75 -15.39 -17.07
N ALA A 75 7.08 -15.18 -17.07
CA ALA A 75 7.75 -14.08 -17.77
C ALA A 75 7.03 -12.71 -17.58
N ASN A 76 6.45 -12.47 -16.41
CA ASN A 76 5.65 -11.29 -16.11
C ASN A 76 5.82 -10.94 -14.63
N GLY A 77 6.05 -9.65 -14.33
CA GLY A 77 6.21 -9.14 -12.97
C GLY A 77 4.88 -8.78 -12.28
N ARG A 78 3.75 -8.97 -12.97
CA ARG A 78 2.39 -8.75 -12.45
C ARG A 78 1.58 -10.01 -12.69
N THR A 79 1.32 -10.78 -11.64
CA THR A 79 0.65 -12.07 -11.73
C THR A 79 -0.43 -12.22 -10.66
N PHE A 80 -0.30 -13.18 -9.79
CA PHE A 80 -1.36 -13.57 -8.85
C PHE A 80 -1.75 -12.48 -7.85
N LEU A 81 -0.77 -11.73 -7.33
CA LEU A 81 -1.02 -10.71 -6.32
C LEU A 81 -1.44 -9.35 -6.93
N HIS A 82 -1.43 -9.23 -8.27
CA HIS A 82 -1.95 -8.07 -9.00
C HIS A 82 -3.37 -8.30 -9.54
N THR A 83 -4.06 -9.35 -9.10
CA THR A 83 -5.43 -9.66 -9.55
C THR A 83 -6.50 -9.06 -8.65
N LEU A 84 -7.65 -8.72 -9.22
CA LEU A 84 -8.84 -8.32 -8.46
C LEU A 84 -9.24 -9.41 -7.44
N LEU A 85 -9.07 -10.67 -7.81
CA LEU A 85 -9.33 -11.82 -6.94
C LEU A 85 -8.51 -11.72 -5.64
N PHE A 86 -7.20 -11.43 -5.76
CA PHE A 86 -6.35 -11.26 -4.59
C PHE A 86 -6.78 -10.06 -3.73
N LEU A 87 -7.13 -8.93 -4.34
CA LEU A 87 -7.64 -7.76 -3.62
C LEU A 87 -8.91 -8.09 -2.85
N VAL A 88 -9.88 -8.77 -3.49
CA VAL A 88 -11.14 -9.18 -2.86
C VAL A 88 -10.89 -10.13 -1.69
N ILE A 89 -10.04 -11.15 -1.87
CA ILE A 89 -9.66 -12.09 -0.81
C ILE A 89 -9.04 -11.34 0.37
N THR A 90 -8.13 -10.40 0.10
CA THR A 90 -7.45 -9.62 1.13
C THR A 90 -8.44 -8.75 1.92
N ILE A 91 -9.39 -8.10 1.23
CA ILE A 91 -10.44 -7.30 1.88
C ILE A 91 -11.37 -8.19 2.72
N LEU A 92 -11.81 -9.34 2.18
CA LEU A 92 -12.67 -10.26 2.92
C LEU A 92 -11.97 -10.83 4.17
N ALA A 93 -10.71 -11.22 4.03
CA ALA A 93 -9.89 -11.67 5.17
C ALA A 93 -9.75 -10.57 6.23
N ALA A 94 -9.48 -9.34 5.81
CA ALA A 94 -9.41 -8.18 6.71
C ALA A 94 -10.74 -7.95 7.48
N LEU A 95 -11.87 -8.04 6.79
CA LEU A 95 -13.21 -7.89 7.40
C LEU A 95 -13.50 -9.03 8.40
N ILE A 96 -13.16 -10.27 8.06
CA ILE A 96 -13.34 -11.44 8.95
C ILE A 96 -12.49 -11.26 10.21
N ILE A 97 -11.19 -10.92 10.05
CA ILE A 97 -10.29 -10.67 11.18
C ILE A 97 -10.81 -9.54 12.07
N TYR A 98 -11.26 -8.45 11.45
CA TYR A 98 -11.83 -7.32 12.20
C TYR A 98 -13.09 -7.71 12.97
N ARG A 99 -14.00 -8.46 12.35
CA ARG A 99 -15.25 -8.90 13.01
C ARG A 99 -15.00 -9.86 14.16
N GLN A 100 -14.07 -10.82 13.98
CA GLN A 100 -13.79 -11.85 14.98
C GLN A 100 -12.88 -11.36 16.11
N LYS A 101 -11.83 -10.60 15.78
CA LYS A 101 -10.76 -10.26 16.74
C LYS A 101 -10.68 -8.77 17.05
N ARG A 102 -11.49 -7.93 16.40
CA ARG A 102 -11.41 -6.46 16.48
C ARG A 102 -10.01 -5.91 16.16
N ALA A 103 -9.21 -6.69 15.42
CA ALA A 103 -7.84 -6.36 15.06
C ALA A 103 -7.80 -5.61 13.73
N MET A 104 -7.12 -4.46 13.70
CA MET A 104 -7.08 -3.55 12.55
C MET A 104 -5.96 -3.88 11.54
N TRP A 105 -4.99 -4.72 11.90
CA TRP A 105 -3.83 -4.97 11.04
C TRP A 105 -4.20 -5.49 9.64
N GLY A 106 -5.22 -6.34 9.52
CA GLY A 106 -5.71 -6.80 8.22
C GLY A 106 -6.27 -5.67 7.37
N VAL A 107 -6.99 -4.71 7.99
CA VAL A 107 -7.53 -3.52 7.31
C VAL A 107 -6.39 -2.63 6.80
N TYR A 108 -5.31 -2.49 7.55
CA TYR A 108 -4.13 -1.73 7.12
C TYR A 108 -3.42 -2.39 5.94
N ILE A 109 -3.28 -3.73 5.93
CA ILE A 109 -2.75 -4.46 4.78
C ILE A 109 -3.67 -4.28 3.56
N ALA A 110 -4.98 -4.46 3.71
CA ALA A 110 -5.93 -4.29 2.62
C ALA A 110 -5.91 -2.86 2.04
N PHE A 111 -5.76 -1.85 2.89
CA PHE A 111 -5.58 -0.46 2.46
C PHE A 111 -4.29 -0.30 1.64
N GLY A 112 -3.18 -0.88 2.09
CA GLY A 112 -1.92 -0.86 1.36
C GLY A 112 -2.02 -1.53 -0.01
N VAL A 113 -2.63 -2.71 -0.10
CA VAL A 113 -2.87 -3.42 -1.38
C VAL A 113 -3.77 -2.58 -2.29
N LEU A 114 -4.85 -2.00 -1.77
CA LEU A 114 -5.75 -1.16 -2.57
C LEU A 114 -5.02 0.05 -3.16
N THR A 115 -4.22 0.75 -2.36
CA THR A 115 -3.43 1.90 -2.85
C THR A 115 -2.39 1.48 -3.88
N HIS A 116 -1.76 0.32 -3.73
CA HIS A 116 -0.87 -0.26 -4.73
C HIS A 116 -1.58 -0.43 -6.08
N PHE A 117 -2.77 -1.03 -6.09
CA PHE A 117 -3.59 -1.24 -7.30
C PHE A 117 -3.98 0.08 -7.96
N ILE A 118 -4.34 1.10 -7.16
CA ILE A 118 -4.67 2.43 -7.68
C ILE A 118 -3.45 3.04 -8.36
N MET A 119 -2.29 2.97 -7.74
CA MET A 119 -1.06 3.58 -8.27
C MET A 119 -0.52 2.85 -9.50
N ASP A 120 -0.71 1.54 -9.59
CA ASP A 120 -0.31 0.75 -10.76
C ASP A 120 -1.33 0.78 -11.90
N PHE A 121 -2.45 1.50 -11.72
CA PHE A 121 -3.55 1.59 -12.71
C PHE A 121 -4.00 0.21 -13.19
N MET A 122 -4.17 -0.74 -12.25
CA MET A 122 -4.41 -2.15 -12.60
C MET A 122 -5.63 -2.37 -13.51
N TRP A 123 -6.60 -1.47 -13.50
CA TRP A 123 -7.75 -1.51 -14.43
C TRP A 123 -7.37 -1.28 -15.91
N CYS A 124 -6.17 -0.77 -16.19
CA CYS A 124 -5.64 -0.62 -17.55
C CYS A 124 -5.02 -1.90 -18.10
N ASP A 125 -4.82 -2.93 -17.26
CA ASP A 125 -4.36 -4.26 -17.63
C ASP A 125 -5.45 -5.30 -17.27
N PRO A 126 -6.53 -5.39 -18.06
CA PRO A 126 -7.70 -6.24 -17.73
C PRO A 126 -7.37 -7.73 -17.74
N VAL A 127 -6.37 -8.18 -18.49
CA VAL A 127 -5.97 -9.60 -18.57
C VAL A 127 -5.42 -10.05 -17.21
N THR A 128 -4.49 -9.30 -16.64
CA THR A 128 -3.97 -9.57 -15.30
C THR A 128 -5.00 -9.27 -14.22
N PHE A 129 -5.65 -8.11 -14.30
CA PHE A 129 -6.57 -7.65 -13.24
C PHE A 129 -7.75 -8.59 -13.03
N LEU A 130 -8.37 -9.08 -14.11
CA LEU A 130 -9.55 -9.95 -14.07
C LEU A 130 -9.20 -11.45 -14.18
N TRP A 131 -7.93 -11.83 -14.01
CA TRP A 131 -7.58 -13.24 -13.94
C TRP A 131 -8.41 -13.95 -12.83
N PRO A 132 -8.91 -15.19 -13.03
CA PRO A 132 -8.68 -16.08 -14.17
C PRO A 132 -9.72 -15.95 -15.33
N LEU A 133 -10.60 -14.94 -15.32
CA LEU A 133 -11.71 -14.81 -16.29
C LEU A 133 -11.21 -14.61 -17.72
N TYR A 134 -10.08 -13.95 -17.91
CA TYR A 134 -9.47 -13.69 -19.22
C TYR A 134 -8.40 -14.73 -19.62
N GLY A 135 -8.24 -15.79 -18.84
CA GLY A 135 -7.32 -16.88 -19.15
C GLY A 135 -5.94 -16.71 -18.50
N ALA A 136 -4.88 -17.09 -19.21
CA ALA A 136 -3.52 -17.06 -18.69
C ALA A 136 -2.93 -15.64 -18.72
N PHE A 137 -1.95 -15.38 -17.85
CA PHE A 137 -1.19 -14.12 -17.86
C PHE A 137 -0.43 -13.93 -19.16
N GLU A 138 -0.34 -12.69 -19.63
CA GLU A 138 0.51 -12.35 -20.77
C GLU A 138 1.99 -12.59 -20.43
N LYS A 139 2.70 -13.21 -21.38
CA LYS A 139 4.15 -13.44 -21.24
C LYS A 139 4.93 -12.37 -21.98
N HIS A 140 5.96 -11.85 -21.35
CA HIS A 140 6.91 -10.91 -21.95
C HIS A 140 8.30 -11.57 -22.06
N PRO A 141 8.51 -12.47 -23.06
CA PRO A 141 9.76 -13.21 -23.20
C PRO A 141 10.93 -12.27 -23.53
N GLY A 142 12.13 -12.63 -23.08
CA GLY A 142 13.35 -11.88 -23.38
C GLY A 142 13.79 -10.85 -22.34
N ILE A 143 13.19 -10.89 -21.17
CA ILE A 143 13.35 -9.84 -20.15
C ILE A 143 14.58 -10.05 -19.22
N SER A 144 15.14 -11.24 -19.06
CA SER A 144 16.03 -11.56 -17.94
C SER A 144 17.36 -10.79 -17.88
N ALA A 145 18.04 -10.53 -18.99
CA ALA A 145 19.31 -9.78 -19.00
C ALA A 145 19.10 -8.26 -19.20
N TRP A 146 17.98 -7.88 -19.78
CA TRP A 146 17.66 -6.52 -20.26
C TRP A 146 16.72 -5.73 -19.31
N ILE A 147 16.15 -6.41 -18.32
CA ILE A 147 15.21 -5.82 -17.35
C ILE A 147 15.81 -4.63 -16.61
N LEU A 148 17.01 -4.79 -16.06
CA LEU A 148 17.60 -3.76 -15.21
C LEU A 148 17.90 -2.50 -16.02
N GLU A 149 18.42 -2.65 -17.23
CA GLU A 149 18.70 -1.54 -18.12
C GLU A 149 17.42 -0.81 -18.53
N LYS A 150 16.38 -1.54 -18.95
CA LYS A 150 15.09 -0.97 -19.30
C LYS A 150 14.41 -0.32 -18.12
N TRP A 151 14.49 -0.87 -16.93
CA TRP A 151 13.93 -0.26 -15.73
C TRP A 151 14.62 1.04 -15.38
N ILE A 152 15.95 1.08 -15.45
CA ILE A 152 16.74 2.30 -15.24
C ILE A 152 16.37 3.34 -16.28
N GLN A 153 16.31 2.98 -17.56
CA GLN A 153 15.94 3.87 -18.64
C GLN A 153 14.52 4.44 -18.41
N THR A 154 13.54 3.59 -18.19
CA THR A 154 12.14 4.01 -17.90
C THR A 154 12.06 4.92 -16.69
N LEU A 155 12.87 4.66 -15.64
CA LEU A 155 12.89 5.48 -14.43
C LEU A 155 13.34 6.92 -14.71
N PHE A 156 14.23 7.15 -15.68
CA PHE A 156 14.77 8.49 -15.97
C PHE A 156 14.11 9.18 -17.16
N GLU A 157 13.53 8.42 -18.09
CA GLU A 157 12.96 8.98 -19.32
C GLU A 157 11.45 9.21 -19.24
N GLU A 158 10.72 8.42 -18.41
CA GLU A 158 9.25 8.49 -18.36
C GLU A 158 8.75 9.34 -17.19
N PRO A 159 8.19 10.57 -17.46
CA PRO A 159 7.68 11.44 -16.41
C PRO A 159 6.62 10.81 -15.52
N CYS A 160 5.76 9.96 -16.09
CA CYS A 160 4.73 9.24 -15.35
C CYS A 160 5.31 8.19 -14.39
N VAL A 161 6.61 7.91 -14.47
CA VAL A 161 7.33 6.98 -13.59
C VAL A 161 8.19 7.74 -12.60
N TYR A 162 9.09 8.64 -13.05
CA TYR A 162 10.03 9.28 -12.14
C TYR A 162 9.37 10.31 -11.20
N LEU A 163 8.30 10.98 -11.62
CA LEU A 163 7.63 11.97 -10.75
C LEU A 163 6.99 11.31 -9.51
N PRO A 164 6.19 10.24 -9.62
CA PRO A 164 5.70 9.53 -8.44
C PRO A 164 6.82 8.93 -7.59
N GLU A 165 7.91 8.43 -8.20
CA GLU A 165 9.06 7.89 -7.46
C GLU A 165 9.77 8.98 -6.65
N ALA A 166 10.00 10.16 -7.25
CA ALA A 166 10.57 11.31 -6.56
C ALA A 166 9.66 11.78 -5.42
N ALA A 167 8.35 11.88 -5.66
CA ALA A 167 7.38 12.24 -4.62
C ALA A 167 7.38 11.21 -3.48
N GLY A 168 7.35 9.92 -3.79
CA GLY A 168 7.44 8.84 -2.81
C GLY A 168 8.73 8.88 -2.00
N PHE A 169 9.86 9.11 -2.68
CA PHE A 169 11.15 9.28 -2.02
C PHE A 169 11.16 10.46 -1.05
N LEU A 170 10.66 11.63 -1.46
CA LEU A 170 10.60 12.81 -0.59
C LEU A 170 9.72 12.59 0.64
N ILE A 171 8.57 11.92 0.47
CA ILE A 171 7.70 11.56 1.58
C ILE A 171 8.41 10.61 2.54
N LEU A 172 9.06 9.55 2.04
CA LEU A 172 9.81 8.61 2.86
C LEU A 172 10.97 9.31 3.59
N LEU A 173 11.69 10.19 2.90
CA LEU A 173 12.76 10.99 3.48
C LEU A 173 12.24 11.87 4.63
N PHE A 174 11.11 12.55 4.43
CA PHE A 174 10.46 13.35 5.47
C PHE A 174 10.13 12.50 6.72
N PHE A 175 9.47 11.36 6.55
CA PHE A 175 9.10 10.50 7.67
C PHE A 175 10.32 9.88 8.35
N THR A 176 11.31 9.43 7.58
CA THR A 176 12.56 8.86 8.13
C THR A 176 13.32 9.90 8.94
N THR A 177 13.49 11.10 8.39
CA THR A 177 14.15 12.21 9.09
C THR A 177 13.40 12.56 10.38
N ARG A 178 12.07 12.64 10.32
CA ARG A 178 11.25 12.90 11.51
C ARG A 178 11.41 11.83 12.57
N LEU A 179 11.41 10.54 12.20
CA LEU A 179 11.63 9.44 13.14
C LEU A 179 12.99 9.49 13.81
N ILE A 180 14.05 9.82 13.04
CA ILE A 180 15.42 9.94 13.55
C ILE A 180 15.54 11.13 14.52
N VAL A 181 15.10 12.32 14.09
CA VAL A 181 15.17 13.54 14.88
C VAL A 181 14.38 13.43 16.19
N GLN A 182 13.20 12.81 16.13
CA GLN A 182 12.36 12.59 17.30
C GLN A 182 12.77 11.36 18.13
N ARG A 183 13.83 10.65 17.74
CA ARG A 183 14.30 9.40 18.38
C ARG A 183 13.20 8.32 18.51
N LYS A 184 12.29 8.26 17.54
CA LYS A 184 11.13 7.35 17.52
C LYS A 184 11.32 6.08 16.69
N VAL A 185 12.50 5.84 16.14
CA VAL A 185 12.77 4.67 15.27
C VAL A 185 12.39 3.36 15.98
N THR A 186 12.83 3.17 17.24
CA THR A 186 12.49 1.97 18.01
C THR A 186 10.98 1.86 18.25
N ALA A 187 10.30 2.97 18.56
CA ALA A 187 8.86 2.98 18.75
C ALA A 187 8.10 2.63 17.45
N PHE A 188 8.58 3.12 16.31
CA PHE A 188 8.04 2.74 15.00
C PHE A 188 8.24 1.25 14.74
N MET A 189 9.45 0.71 14.96
CA MET A 189 9.72 -0.71 14.76
C MET A 189 8.88 -1.63 15.66
N LEU A 190 8.59 -1.22 16.89
CA LEU A 190 7.82 -2.03 17.84
C LEU A 190 6.31 -1.82 17.74
N GLN A 191 5.84 -0.61 17.43
CA GLN A 191 4.42 -0.24 17.49
C GLN A 191 3.84 0.28 16.17
N GLY A 192 4.66 0.51 15.16
CA GLY A 192 4.24 1.02 13.85
C GLY A 192 3.75 2.47 13.84
N ARG A 193 4.13 3.31 14.81
CA ARG A 193 3.63 4.69 14.95
C ARG A 193 4.63 5.70 14.44
N LEU A 194 4.12 6.75 13.78
CA LEU A 194 4.89 7.91 13.29
C LEU A 194 4.83 9.09 14.25
#